data_759710af434d35ae667c0e6210156c0a
#
_entry.id   759710af434d35ae667c0e6210156c0a
#
_cell.length_a   1.000
_cell.length_b   1.000
_cell.length_c   1.000
_cell.angle_alpha   90.00
_cell.angle_beta   90.00
_cell.angle_gamma   90.00
#
_symmetry.space_group_name_H-M   'P 1'
#
loop_
_entity.id
_entity.type
_entity.pdbx_description
1 polymer ?
#
loop_
_entity_poly.entity_id
_entity_poly.type
_entity_poly.pdbx_seq_one_letter_code
_entity_poly.pdbx_strand_id
1 'polypeptide(L)'
;MKKMTNWEELQWRGLVKDVAGENIEDLINNKSVTFYWGTDPTADSLHLGHYSSLVTAKRLMKMGHKPILLCGGATGRIGDPRPTAEREIISIEVLNHNIECIRKQIDTIFDGNAKLVNNYDWFKGYEFLDFLRDVGKYINVNYMLNKDIINRRLETGITYAEFSYMLIQGYDFLNMYRKMNCVMQVEGSDQWGNITTGIDLIRKIDGKEAYAFTMPLILDSNGKKFGKSEGNALWLDKDKTSSYALYQYLINTDDAKVLEYLKVFTFLTPEEILDVMDRHNKEPHLRIAQETLAKCIITDLRGEEEYTKARDISCLLYTSDAADDM
;
A
#
# COMPACT_ATOMS: atom_id res chain seq x y z
N MET A 1 -10.21 7.70 -27.37
CA MET A 1 -10.83 8.44 -26.23
C MET A 1 -10.11 9.76 -26.00
N LYS A 2 -10.75 10.78 -25.38
CA LYS A 2 -10.03 11.98 -24.89
C LYS A 2 -8.97 11.52 -23.88
N LYS A 3 -7.74 12.03 -23.99
CA LYS A 3 -6.68 11.69 -23.06
C LYS A 3 -7.08 12.11 -21.64
N MET A 4 -7.15 11.18 -20.72
CA MET A 4 -7.44 11.45 -19.30
C MET A 4 -6.33 12.28 -18.67
N THR A 5 -6.68 13.15 -17.73
CA THR A 5 -5.72 13.75 -16.81
C THR A 5 -5.20 12.71 -15.82
N ASN A 6 -4.12 13.01 -15.11
CA ASN A 6 -3.60 12.10 -14.07
C ASN A 6 -4.66 11.78 -13.01
N TRP A 7 -5.42 12.78 -12.56
CA TRP A 7 -6.48 12.60 -11.58
C TRP A 7 -7.64 11.77 -12.11
N GLU A 8 -8.11 12.05 -13.33
CA GLU A 8 -9.14 11.26 -14.00
C GLU A 8 -8.71 9.80 -14.17
N GLU A 9 -7.43 9.54 -14.47
CA GLU A 9 -6.91 8.18 -14.56
C GLU A 9 -6.93 7.47 -13.20
N LEU A 10 -6.50 8.13 -12.11
CA LEU A 10 -6.57 7.55 -10.77
C LEU A 10 -8.01 7.20 -10.37
N GLN A 11 -8.97 8.07 -10.68
CA GLN A 11 -10.40 7.83 -10.43
C GLN A 11 -10.94 6.68 -11.30
N TRP A 12 -10.63 6.66 -12.60
CA TRP A 12 -11.05 5.59 -13.51
C TRP A 12 -10.53 4.22 -13.08
N ARG A 13 -9.33 4.18 -12.52
CA ARG A 13 -8.75 2.96 -11.96
C ARG A 13 -9.36 2.52 -10.63
N GLY A 14 -10.19 3.36 -10.01
CA GLY A 14 -10.76 3.09 -8.69
C GLY A 14 -9.76 3.26 -7.54
N LEU A 15 -8.72 4.06 -7.73
CA LEU A 15 -7.64 4.26 -6.76
C LEU A 15 -7.90 5.41 -5.78
N VAL A 16 -9.02 6.12 -5.91
CA VAL A 16 -9.36 7.26 -5.05
C VAL A 16 -10.63 6.96 -4.28
N LYS A 17 -10.53 6.95 -2.93
CA LYS A 17 -11.67 6.74 -2.04
C LYS A 17 -11.94 7.97 -1.17
N ASP A 18 -11.06 8.28 -0.24
CA ASP A 18 -11.18 9.45 0.63
C ASP A 18 -10.16 10.50 0.17
N VAL A 19 -10.50 11.77 0.29
CA VAL A 19 -9.68 12.89 -0.20
C VAL A 19 -9.64 13.99 0.85
N ALA A 20 -8.46 14.58 1.09
CA ALA A 20 -8.26 15.77 1.90
C ALA A 20 -7.37 16.79 1.19
N GLY A 21 -7.63 18.07 1.46
CA GLY A 21 -6.98 19.22 0.83
C GLY A 21 -7.82 19.78 -0.32
N GLU A 22 -7.85 21.12 -0.41
CA GLU A 22 -8.56 21.81 -1.49
C GLU A 22 -7.79 21.68 -2.81
N ASN A 23 -8.52 21.45 -3.91
CA ASN A 23 -7.93 21.38 -5.26
C ASN A 23 -6.83 20.33 -5.45
N ILE A 24 -6.93 19.17 -4.79
CA ILE A 24 -5.97 18.04 -4.95
C ILE A 24 -5.82 17.63 -6.43
N GLU A 25 -6.87 17.77 -7.23
CA GLU A 25 -6.85 17.52 -8.66
C GLU A 25 -5.83 18.41 -9.38
N ASP A 26 -5.83 19.72 -9.11
CA ASP A 26 -4.83 20.66 -9.66
C ASP A 26 -3.41 20.27 -9.21
N LEU A 27 -3.28 19.87 -7.94
CA LEU A 27 -2.01 19.43 -7.39
C LEU A 27 -1.45 18.23 -8.17
N ILE A 28 -2.27 17.21 -8.40
CA ILE A 28 -1.87 15.96 -9.09
C ILE A 28 -1.66 16.20 -10.59
N ASN A 29 -2.47 17.04 -11.22
CA ASN A 29 -2.40 17.24 -12.67
C ASN A 29 -1.28 18.20 -13.09
N ASN A 30 -1.00 19.24 -12.29
CA ASN A 30 -0.22 20.39 -12.74
C ASN A 30 1.06 20.66 -11.93
N LYS A 31 1.29 19.93 -10.82
CA LYS A 31 2.46 20.15 -9.96
C LYS A 31 3.25 18.86 -9.75
N SER A 32 4.56 19.01 -9.53
CA SER A 32 5.39 17.92 -9.04
C SER A 32 5.51 18.04 -7.53
N VAL A 33 4.90 17.12 -6.79
CA VAL A 33 4.89 17.18 -5.32
C VAL A 33 5.62 16.00 -4.71
N THR A 34 6.14 16.21 -3.51
CA THR A 34 6.64 15.14 -2.66
C THR A 34 5.48 14.57 -1.86
N PHE A 35 5.30 13.26 -1.91
CA PHE A 35 4.31 12.52 -1.14
C PHE A 35 4.97 11.38 -0.40
N TYR A 36 4.29 10.83 0.62
CA TYR A 36 4.77 9.62 1.27
C TYR A 36 3.71 8.52 1.35
N TRP A 37 4.22 7.31 1.37
CA TRP A 37 3.56 6.07 1.75
C TRP A 37 4.37 5.40 2.86
N GLY A 38 3.71 4.75 3.81
CA GLY A 38 4.39 4.13 4.95
C GLY A 38 3.93 2.71 5.23
N THR A 39 4.80 1.94 5.87
CA THR A 39 4.47 0.61 6.35
C THR A 39 5.25 0.26 7.61
N ASP A 40 4.61 -0.46 8.54
CA ASP A 40 5.28 -1.03 9.70
C ASP A 40 5.96 -2.35 9.32
N PRO A 41 7.20 -2.57 9.74
CA PRO A 41 7.98 -3.77 9.42
C PRO A 41 7.58 -4.97 10.30
N THR A 42 6.32 -5.42 10.17
CA THR A 42 5.76 -6.52 10.96
C THR A 42 6.23 -7.91 10.51
N ALA A 43 6.88 -8.01 9.37
CA ALA A 43 7.51 -9.21 8.81
C ALA A 43 8.73 -8.79 7.97
N ASP A 44 9.58 -9.77 7.65
CA ASP A 44 10.77 -9.60 6.81
C ASP A 44 10.47 -9.54 5.29
N SER A 45 9.21 -9.47 4.91
CA SER A 45 8.76 -9.24 3.54
C SER A 45 7.44 -8.49 3.51
N LEU A 46 7.23 -7.68 2.49
CA LEU A 46 5.93 -7.21 2.08
C LEU A 46 5.16 -8.33 1.38
N HIS A 47 3.84 -8.23 1.34
CA HIS A 47 2.96 -9.18 0.68
C HIS A 47 2.13 -8.50 -0.41
N LEU A 48 1.44 -9.28 -1.23
CA LEU A 48 0.67 -8.81 -2.39
C LEU A 48 -0.42 -7.79 -2.01
N GLY A 49 -0.93 -7.82 -0.77
CA GLY A 49 -1.83 -6.78 -0.25
C GLY A 49 -1.17 -5.40 -0.15
N HIS A 50 0.13 -5.30 0.19
CA HIS A 50 0.86 -4.03 0.18
C HIS A 50 1.17 -3.56 -1.25
N TYR A 51 1.29 -4.50 -2.18
CA TYR A 51 1.61 -4.19 -3.56
C TYR A 51 0.57 -3.27 -4.22
N SER A 52 -0.70 -3.37 -3.85
CA SER A 52 -1.75 -2.45 -4.35
C SER A 52 -1.44 -0.98 -4.07
N SER A 53 -0.95 -0.69 -2.86
CA SER A 53 -0.53 0.66 -2.47
C SER A 53 0.79 1.06 -3.10
N LEU A 54 1.76 0.13 -3.16
CA LEU A 54 3.06 0.37 -3.78
C LEU A 54 2.95 0.67 -5.27
N VAL A 55 2.10 -0.06 -6.01
CA VAL A 55 1.89 0.20 -7.44
C VAL A 55 1.24 1.57 -7.67
N THR A 56 0.39 2.02 -6.75
CA THR A 56 -0.17 3.37 -6.80
C THR A 56 0.90 4.43 -6.54
N ALA A 57 1.77 4.23 -5.54
CA ALA A 57 2.90 5.11 -5.29
C ALA A 57 3.89 5.15 -6.49
N LYS A 58 4.17 3.99 -7.10
CA LYS A 58 4.99 3.90 -8.33
C LYS A 58 4.32 4.59 -9.52
N ARG A 59 2.99 4.54 -9.62
CA ARG A 59 2.21 5.26 -10.63
C ARG A 59 2.33 6.77 -10.46
N LEU A 60 2.17 7.29 -9.25
CA LEU A 60 2.37 8.71 -8.94
C LEU A 60 3.80 9.16 -9.28
N MET A 61 4.80 8.31 -9.00
CA MET A 61 6.19 8.59 -9.42
C MET A 61 6.31 8.70 -10.95
N LYS A 62 5.68 7.79 -11.70
CA LYS A 62 5.64 7.85 -13.17
C LYS A 62 4.88 9.08 -13.70
N MET A 63 3.95 9.63 -12.94
CA MET A 63 3.25 10.90 -13.23
C MET A 63 4.10 12.14 -12.88
N GLY A 64 5.32 11.97 -12.35
CA GLY A 64 6.27 13.04 -12.05
C GLY A 64 6.28 13.52 -10.60
N HIS A 65 5.60 12.82 -9.68
CA HIS A 65 5.67 13.10 -8.24
C HIS A 65 6.84 12.37 -7.58
N LYS A 66 7.26 12.84 -6.40
CA LYS A 66 8.45 12.35 -5.70
C LYS A 66 8.06 11.50 -4.49
N PRO A 67 8.24 10.17 -4.54
CA PRO A 67 7.87 9.29 -3.44
C PRO A 67 8.89 9.35 -2.29
N ILE A 68 8.38 9.45 -1.06
CA ILE A 68 9.06 9.06 0.18
C ILE A 68 8.38 7.77 0.65
N LEU A 69 9.17 6.73 0.87
CA LEU A 69 8.67 5.46 1.39
C LEU A 69 9.20 5.27 2.81
N LEU A 70 8.27 5.29 3.77
CA LEU A 70 8.57 5.24 5.18
C LEU A 70 8.47 3.82 5.70
N CYS A 71 9.54 3.37 6.36
CA CYS A 71 9.53 2.16 7.16
C CYS A 71 9.39 2.53 8.64
N GLY A 72 8.37 1.99 9.30
CA GLY A 72 7.97 2.35 10.64
C GLY A 72 8.84 1.75 11.75
N GLY A 73 10.10 2.17 11.87
CA GLY A 73 10.97 1.70 12.96
C GLY A 73 10.54 2.18 14.35
N ALA A 74 9.83 3.32 14.45
CA ALA A 74 9.22 3.78 15.70
C ALA A 74 7.82 3.21 15.88
N THR A 75 6.95 3.35 14.88
CA THR A 75 5.57 2.85 14.89
C THR A 75 5.50 1.34 15.01
N GLY A 76 6.40 0.59 14.38
CA GLY A 76 6.50 -0.86 14.49
C GLY A 76 6.84 -1.39 15.89
N ARG A 77 7.35 -0.53 16.80
CA ARG A 77 7.56 -0.89 18.22
C ARG A 77 6.27 -0.86 19.03
N ILE A 78 5.24 -0.20 18.52
CA ILE A 78 3.94 -0.02 19.19
C ILE A 78 2.88 -0.87 18.48
N GLY A 79 2.80 -0.74 17.18
CA GLY A 79 1.80 -1.40 16.33
C GLY A 79 0.51 -0.61 16.19
N ASP A 80 0.06 -0.48 14.93
CA ASP A 80 -1.22 0.16 14.60
C ASP A 80 -2.40 -0.61 15.21
N PRO A 81 -3.35 0.03 15.92
CA PRO A 81 -4.47 -0.63 16.56
C PRO A 81 -5.27 -1.51 15.60
N ARG A 82 -5.58 -2.73 16.02
CA ARG A 82 -6.49 -3.64 15.30
C ARG A 82 -7.88 -3.63 15.92
N PRO A 83 -8.93 -3.91 15.16
CA PRO A 83 -10.29 -3.91 15.71
C PRO A 83 -10.52 -4.95 16.82
N THR A 84 -9.76 -6.03 16.85
CA THR A 84 -10.04 -7.21 17.70
C THR A 84 -9.02 -7.49 18.79
N ALA A 85 -7.77 -7.07 18.62
CA ALA A 85 -6.71 -7.38 19.59
C ALA A 85 -5.50 -6.45 19.43
N GLU A 86 -4.74 -6.28 20.50
CA GLU A 86 -3.42 -5.64 20.47
C GLU A 86 -2.44 -6.46 19.61
N ARG A 87 -1.48 -5.78 18.97
CA ARG A 87 -0.42 -6.47 18.23
C ARG A 87 0.61 -7.04 19.20
N GLU A 88 1.11 -8.22 18.90
CA GLU A 88 2.29 -8.74 19.58
C GLU A 88 3.50 -7.84 19.30
N ILE A 89 4.22 -7.50 20.36
CA ILE A 89 5.44 -6.71 20.26
C ILE A 89 6.56 -7.63 19.78
N ILE A 90 7.15 -7.29 18.66
CA ILE A 90 8.35 -7.98 18.14
C ILE A 90 9.61 -7.41 18.77
N SER A 91 10.66 -8.23 18.90
CA SER A 91 11.94 -7.76 19.44
C SER A 91 12.58 -6.71 18.53
N ILE A 92 13.43 -5.87 19.10
CA ILE A 92 14.12 -4.80 18.35
C ILE A 92 15.05 -5.39 17.28
N GLU A 93 15.65 -6.54 17.55
CA GLU A 93 16.51 -7.25 16.59
C GLU A 93 15.71 -7.72 15.38
N VAL A 94 14.55 -8.34 15.60
CA VAL A 94 13.63 -8.78 14.54
C VAL A 94 13.10 -7.58 13.78
N LEU A 95 12.71 -6.50 14.47
CA LEU A 95 12.25 -5.27 13.84
C LEU A 95 13.30 -4.67 12.90
N ASN A 96 14.55 -4.56 13.36
CA ASN A 96 15.65 -4.03 12.55
C ASN A 96 15.95 -4.93 11.33
N HIS A 97 15.92 -6.26 11.51
CA HIS A 97 16.05 -7.20 10.41
C HIS A 97 14.94 -6.99 9.34
N ASN A 98 13.70 -6.89 9.78
CA ASN A 98 12.56 -6.68 8.90
C ASN A 98 12.68 -5.34 8.14
N ILE A 99 13.13 -4.26 8.81
CA ILE A 99 13.37 -2.96 8.17
C ILE A 99 14.34 -3.11 6.99
N GLU A 100 15.47 -3.80 7.21
CA GLU A 100 16.48 -3.97 6.16
C GLU A 100 15.95 -4.82 4.99
N CYS A 101 15.16 -5.85 5.26
CA CYS A 101 14.54 -6.67 4.23
C CYS A 101 13.52 -5.87 3.39
N ILE A 102 12.62 -5.14 4.07
CA ILE A 102 11.61 -4.30 3.41
C ILE A 102 12.26 -3.17 2.60
N ARG A 103 13.29 -2.51 3.13
CA ARG A 103 14.02 -1.46 2.41
C ARG A 103 14.60 -1.98 1.10
N LYS A 104 15.21 -3.17 1.09
CA LYS A 104 15.74 -3.80 -0.13
C LYS A 104 14.64 -4.09 -1.14
N GLN A 105 13.50 -4.61 -0.68
CA GLN A 105 12.35 -4.87 -1.58
C GLN A 105 11.82 -3.59 -2.19
N ILE A 106 11.62 -2.55 -1.40
CA ILE A 106 11.13 -1.25 -1.88
C ILE A 106 12.13 -0.64 -2.88
N ASP A 107 13.43 -0.66 -2.56
CA ASP A 107 14.48 -0.15 -3.44
C ASP A 107 14.45 -0.84 -4.81
N THR A 108 14.29 -2.16 -4.81
CA THR A 108 14.13 -2.96 -6.05
C THR A 108 12.86 -2.58 -6.81
N ILE A 109 11.70 -2.49 -6.14
CA ILE A 109 10.41 -2.18 -6.79
C ILE A 109 10.44 -0.78 -7.43
N PHE A 110 11.14 0.18 -6.83
CA PHE A 110 11.22 1.56 -7.30
C PHE A 110 12.49 1.87 -8.11
N ASP A 111 13.31 0.86 -8.43
CA ASP A 111 14.54 1.01 -9.19
C ASP A 111 15.49 2.07 -8.59
N GLY A 112 15.57 2.15 -7.26
CA GLY A 112 16.36 3.14 -6.53
C GLY A 112 15.83 4.59 -6.60
N ASN A 113 14.67 4.83 -7.20
CA ASN A 113 14.15 6.19 -7.45
C ASN A 113 13.25 6.72 -6.31
N ALA A 114 13.05 5.98 -5.24
CA ALA A 114 12.29 6.43 -4.08
C ALA A 114 13.21 6.82 -2.91
N LYS A 115 12.83 7.86 -2.18
CA LYS A 115 13.54 8.21 -0.94
C LYS A 115 13.05 7.31 0.20
N LEU A 116 13.93 6.47 0.72
CA LEU A 116 13.64 5.58 1.86
C LEU A 116 13.96 6.28 3.18
N VAL A 117 13.03 6.25 4.13
CA VAL A 117 13.18 6.84 5.47
C VAL A 117 12.72 5.88 6.56
N ASN A 118 13.28 6.04 7.76
CA ASN A 118 12.88 5.33 8.96
C ASN A 118 12.40 6.36 10.00
N ASN A 119 11.16 6.25 10.47
CA ASN A 119 10.64 7.22 11.43
C ASN A 119 11.36 7.18 12.79
N TYR A 120 12.05 6.09 13.12
CA TYR A 120 12.88 6.05 14.32
C TYR A 120 13.98 7.12 14.31
N ASP A 121 14.44 7.56 13.14
CA ASP A 121 15.53 8.55 13.02
C ASP A 121 15.16 9.92 13.63
N TRP A 122 13.88 10.29 13.65
CA TRP A 122 13.41 11.53 14.26
C TRP A 122 12.73 11.38 15.62
N PHE A 123 12.46 10.12 16.06
CA PHE A 123 12.01 9.86 17.42
C PHE A 123 13.17 9.53 18.37
N LYS A 124 14.28 9.05 17.85
CA LYS A 124 15.46 8.77 18.65
C LYS A 124 15.95 10.04 19.34
N GLY A 125 15.91 10.04 20.68
CA GLY A 125 16.33 11.17 21.50
C GLY A 125 15.28 12.30 21.61
N TYR A 126 14.06 12.09 21.11
CA TYR A 126 12.96 13.01 21.37
C TYR A 126 12.40 12.74 22.76
N GLU A 127 12.60 13.69 23.67
CA GLU A 127 12.15 13.55 25.04
C GLU A 127 10.63 13.46 25.14
N PHE A 128 10.13 12.55 25.98
CA PHE A 128 8.68 12.29 26.09
C PHE A 128 7.88 13.54 26.47
N LEU A 129 8.39 14.34 27.41
CA LEU A 129 7.72 15.58 27.84
C LEU A 129 7.70 16.64 26.74
N ASP A 130 8.77 16.71 25.93
CA ASP A 130 8.82 17.60 24.78
C ASP A 130 7.81 17.17 23.70
N PHE A 131 7.67 15.88 23.45
CA PHE A 131 6.64 15.35 22.53
C PHE A 131 5.22 15.72 23.00
N LEU A 132 4.92 15.55 24.27
CA LEU A 132 3.61 15.95 24.83
C LEU A 132 3.36 17.46 24.69
N ARG A 133 4.38 18.28 24.93
CA ARG A 133 4.29 19.73 24.80
C ARG A 133 4.15 20.19 23.35
N ASP A 134 4.94 19.60 22.44
CA ASP A 134 5.08 20.11 21.08
C ASP A 134 4.06 19.50 20.10
N VAL A 135 3.56 18.31 20.41
CA VAL A 135 2.60 17.54 19.59
C VAL A 135 1.32 17.25 20.36
N GLY A 136 1.43 16.65 21.51
CA GLY A 136 0.29 16.13 22.29
C GLY A 136 -0.78 17.19 22.58
N LYS A 137 -0.36 18.42 22.91
CA LYS A 137 -1.29 19.52 23.23
C LYS A 137 -2.17 19.97 22.06
N TYR A 138 -1.81 19.65 20.81
CA TYR A 138 -2.57 20.02 19.63
C TYR A 138 -3.61 18.97 19.22
N ILE A 139 -3.61 17.80 19.85
CA ILE A 139 -4.56 16.73 19.60
C ILE A 139 -5.58 16.64 20.72
N ASN A 140 -6.85 16.76 20.35
CA ASN A 140 -7.95 16.64 21.31
C ASN A 140 -8.29 15.15 21.53
N VAL A 141 -8.37 14.73 22.80
CA VAL A 141 -8.69 13.34 23.17
C VAL A 141 -10.06 12.92 22.65
N ASN A 142 -11.08 13.80 22.69
CA ASN A 142 -12.41 13.48 22.15
C ASN A 142 -12.36 13.20 20.63
N TYR A 143 -11.50 13.93 19.90
CA TYR A 143 -11.28 13.65 18.48
C TYR A 143 -10.67 12.26 18.27
N MET A 144 -9.72 11.85 19.11
CA MET A 144 -9.12 10.51 19.05
C MET A 144 -10.14 9.42 19.36
N LEU A 145 -10.94 9.62 20.41
CA LEU A 145 -11.98 8.66 20.84
C LEU A 145 -13.06 8.44 19.77
N ASN A 146 -13.35 9.43 18.95
CA ASN A 146 -14.34 9.34 17.88
C ASN A 146 -13.83 8.63 16.60
N LYS A 147 -12.57 8.19 16.56
CA LYS A 147 -12.09 7.39 15.43
C LYS A 147 -12.68 5.97 15.50
N ASP A 148 -13.17 5.47 14.38
CA ASP A 148 -13.89 4.19 14.32
C ASP A 148 -13.12 3.03 14.98
N ILE A 149 -11.81 2.93 14.70
CA ILE A 149 -10.98 1.86 15.26
C ILE A 149 -10.82 1.98 16.77
N ILE A 150 -10.67 3.20 17.29
CA ILE A 150 -10.56 3.46 18.72
C ILE A 150 -11.90 3.20 19.39
N ASN A 151 -13.00 3.72 18.82
CA ASN A 151 -14.33 3.56 19.38
C ASN A 151 -14.72 2.08 19.53
N ARG A 152 -14.41 1.24 18.54
CA ARG A 152 -14.64 -0.22 18.61
C ARG A 152 -13.84 -0.91 19.72
N ARG A 153 -12.69 -0.36 20.09
CA ARG A 153 -11.81 -0.91 21.12
C ARG A 153 -12.11 -0.40 22.52
N LEU A 154 -12.94 0.65 22.67
CA LEU A 154 -13.27 1.19 24.02
C LEU A 154 -13.97 0.16 24.92
N GLU A 155 -14.79 -0.72 24.36
CA GLU A 155 -15.48 -1.77 25.13
C GLU A 155 -14.55 -2.92 25.55
N THR A 156 -13.58 -3.26 24.75
CA THR A 156 -12.65 -4.37 24.99
C THR A 156 -11.34 -3.93 25.63
N GLY A 157 -11.11 -2.63 25.68
CA GLY A 157 -9.89 -2.00 26.16
C GLY A 157 -8.87 -1.73 25.04
N ILE A 158 -8.18 -0.60 25.18
CA ILE A 158 -7.05 -0.20 24.32
C ILE A 158 -5.93 0.32 25.21
N THR A 159 -4.70 -0.11 25.00
CA THR A 159 -3.58 0.41 25.76
C THR A 159 -3.24 1.85 25.37
N TYR A 160 -2.60 2.59 26.28
CA TYR A 160 -2.16 3.96 25.99
C TYR A 160 -1.15 3.99 24.82
N ALA A 161 -0.33 2.96 24.68
CA ALA A 161 0.62 2.82 23.59
C ALA A 161 -0.12 2.75 22.23
N GLU A 162 -1.06 1.80 22.07
CA GLU A 162 -1.88 1.70 20.85
C GLU A 162 -2.67 2.99 20.58
N PHE A 163 -3.27 3.58 21.61
CA PHE A 163 -4.01 4.82 21.51
C PHE A 163 -3.14 5.98 20.99
N SER A 164 -1.86 6.00 21.39
CA SER A 164 -0.91 7.03 20.98
C SER A 164 -0.37 6.84 19.56
N TYR A 165 -0.59 5.70 18.91
CA TYR A 165 -0.06 5.39 17.58
C TYR A 165 -0.38 6.49 16.55
N MET A 166 -1.62 6.96 16.52
CA MET A 166 -2.04 8.00 15.58
C MET A 166 -1.30 9.35 15.75
N LEU A 167 -0.84 9.66 16.99
CA LEU A 167 -0.03 10.86 17.23
C LEU A 167 1.35 10.71 16.61
N ILE A 168 1.92 9.51 16.71
CA ILE A 168 3.25 9.20 16.20
C ILE A 168 3.24 9.28 14.67
N GLN A 169 2.28 8.61 14.02
CA GLN A 169 2.12 8.69 12.57
C GLN A 169 1.74 10.11 12.10
N GLY A 170 0.91 10.82 12.87
CA GLY A 170 0.61 12.23 12.59
C GLY A 170 1.85 13.13 12.64
N TYR A 171 2.74 12.89 13.60
CA TYR A 171 4.02 13.59 13.67
C TYR A 171 4.97 13.22 12.54
N ASP A 172 4.95 11.98 12.05
CA ASP A 172 5.72 11.58 10.86
C ASP A 172 5.40 12.51 9.69
N PHE A 173 4.12 12.76 9.43
CA PHE A 173 3.71 13.65 8.36
C PHE A 173 4.18 15.10 8.60
N LEU A 174 3.98 15.64 9.80
CA LEU A 174 4.47 16.98 10.16
C LEU A 174 5.99 17.11 10.00
N ASN A 175 6.75 16.10 10.46
CA ASN A 175 8.21 16.11 10.36
C ASN A 175 8.70 16.08 8.91
N MET A 176 8.10 15.21 8.07
CA MET A 176 8.42 15.13 6.65
C MET A 176 7.93 16.37 5.89
N TYR A 177 6.80 16.93 6.26
CA TYR A 177 6.32 18.20 5.72
C TYR A 177 7.35 19.32 5.91
N ARG A 178 7.85 19.50 7.15
CA ARG A 178 8.82 20.54 7.50
C ARG A 178 10.20 20.32 6.90
N LYS A 179 10.69 19.06 6.95
CA LYS A 179 12.09 18.76 6.59
C LYS A 179 12.30 18.27 5.16
N MET A 180 11.24 17.77 4.52
CA MET A 180 11.35 17.11 3.22
C MET A 180 10.38 17.67 2.18
N ASN A 181 9.66 18.75 2.53
CA ASN A 181 8.62 19.33 1.66
C ASN A 181 7.57 18.30 1.20
N CYS A 182 7.27 17.32 2.07
CA CYS A 182 6.29 16.28 1.81
C CYS A 182 4.89 16.84 2.09
N VAL A 183 4.13 17.15 1.06
CA VAL A 183 2.85 17.85 1.19
C VAL A 183 1.65 16.91 1.11
N MET A 184 1.84 15.64 0.73
CA MET A 184 0.75 14.69 0.51
C MET A 184 1.06 13.33 1.11
N GLN A 185 0.04 12.69 1.70
CA GLN A 185 0.07 11.28 2.14
C GLN A 185 -0.87 10.43 1.28
N VAL A 186 -0.43 9.23 0.93
CA VAL A 186 -1.20 8.28 0.11
C VAL A 186 -1.15 6.91 0.76
N GLU A 187 -2.30 6.37 1.17
CA GLU A 187 -2.38 5.11 1.92
C GLU A 187 -3.66 4.33 1.61
N GLY A 188 -3.79 3.13 2.18
CA GLY A 188 -5.07 2.41 2.21
C GLY A 188 -6.12 3.13 3.07
N SER A 189 -7.39 2.92 2.75
CA SER A 189 -8.51 3.62 3.42
C SER A 189 -8.64 3.30 4.92
N ASP A 190 -8.06 2.22 5.38
CA ASP A 190 -7.97 1.89 6.81
C ASP A 190 -7.09 2.88 7.59
N GLN A 191 -6.20 3.62 6.90
CA GLN A 191 -5.31 4.62 7.48
C GLN A 191 -5.92 6.04 7.56
N TRP A 192 -7.16 6.25 7.10
CA TRP A 192 -7.76 7.58 7.03
C TRP A 192 -7.75 8.34 8.36
N GLY A 193 -8.00 7.64 9.48
CA GLY A 193 -7.93 8.23 10.82
C GLY A 193 -6.56 8.77 11.20
N ASN A 194 -5.51 8.05 10.87
CA ASN A 194 -4.13 8.45 11.13
C ASN A 194 -3.70 9.62 10.21
N ILE A 195 -4.09 9.55 8.94
CA ILE A 195 -3.82 10.59 7.93
C ILE A 195 -4.40 11.94 8.35
N THR A 196 -5.68 11.96 8.72
CA THR A 196 -6.36 13.21 9.11
C THR A 196 -5.77 13.82 10.38
N THR A 197 -5.20 13.00 11.26
CA THR A 197 -4.45 13.48 12.43
C THR A 197 -3.20 14.24 12.01
N GLY A 198 -2.44 13.74 11.04
CA GLY A 198 -1.26 14.43 10.50
C GLY A 198 -1.60 15.75 9.81
N ILE A 199 -2.65 15.76 8.99
CA ILE A 199 -3.15 16.98 8.35
C ILE A 199 -3.56 18.03 9.39
N ASP A 200 -4.28 17.61 10.44
CA ASP A 200 -4.73 18.50 11.51
C ASP A 200 -3.56 19.06 12.32
N LEU A 201 -2.51 18.29 12.57
CA LEU A 201 -1.27 18.75 13.19
C LEU A 201 -0.57 19.84 12.34
N ILE A 202 -0.39 19.60 11.04
CA ILE A 202 0.22 20.56 10.13
C ILE A 202 -0.57 21.87 10.12
N ARG A 203 -1.90 21.78 10.04
CA ARG A 203 -2.77 22.96 10.08
C ARG A 203 -2.70 23.71 11.40
N LYS A 204 -2.74 23.01 12.54
CA LYS A 204 -2.77 23.64 13.87
C LYS A 204 -1.43 24.22 14.29
N ILE A 205 -0.34 23.59 13.92
CA ILE A 205 1.01 23.98 14.35
C ILE A 205 1.64 24.97 13.37
N ASP A 206 1.54 24.69 12.06
CA ASP A 206 2.22 25.48 11.03
C ASP A 206 1.28 26.41 10.25
N GLY A 207 -0.05 26.31 10.45
CA GLY A 207 -1.03 27.09 9.70
C GLY A 207 -1.00 26.80 8.19
N LYS A 208 -0.59 25.60 7.80
CA LYS A 208 -0.39 25.20 6.41
C LYS A 208 -1.40 24.12 6.00
N GLU A 209 -1.61 24.00 4.69
CA GLU A 209 -2.41 22.96 4.08
C GLU A 209 -1.56 21.75 3.74
N ALA A 210 -2.12 20.55 3.95
CA ALA A 210 -1.56 19.29 3.50
C ALA A 210 -2.64 18.46 2.82
N TYR A 211 -2.24 17.54 1.97
CA TYR A 211 -3.10 16.78 1.08
C TYR A 211 -3.04 15.29 1.39
N ALA A 212 -4.10 14.59 1.09
CA ALA A 212 -4.10 13.13 1.09
C ALA A 212 -5.19 12.56 0.21
N PHE A 213 -4.98 11.36 -0.28
CA PHE A 213 -6.06 10.50 -0.70
C PHE A 213 -5.80 9.06 -0.26
N THR A 214 -6.88 8.29 -0.12
CA THR A 214 -6.79 6.87 0.21
C THR A 214 -7.26 6.02 -0.95
N MET A 215 -6.71 4.80 -1.00
CA MET A 215 -7.15 3.75 -1.90
C MET A 215 -8.13 2.82 -1.18
N PRO A 216 -9.17 2.30 -1.86
CA PRO A 216 -10.01 1.26 -1.30
C PRO A 216 -9.20 -0.01 -1.03
N LEU A 217 -9.64 -0.78 -0.04
CA LEU A 217 -9.11 -2.13 0.17
C LEU A 217 -9.53 -3.03 -0.99
N ILE A 218 -8.59 -3.73 -1.58
CA ILE A 218 -8.86 -4.67 -2.66
C ILE A 218 -9.32 -6.00 -2.07
N LEU A 219 -10.47 -6.47 -2.52
CA LEU A 219 -11.10 -7.70 -2.07
C LEU A 219 -11.26 -8.69 -3.23
N ASP A 220 -11.20 -9.98 -2.92
CA ASP A 220 -11.58 -11.04 -3.86
C ASP A 220 -13.12 -11.13 -4.04
N SER A 221 -13.57 -12.05 -4.88
CA SER A 221 -15.01 -12.27 -5.13
C SER A 221 -15.79 -12.76 -3.90
N ASN A 222 -15.11 -13.28 -2.89
CA ASN A 222 -15.69 -13.74 -1.63
C ASN A 222 -15.61 -12.68 -0.51
N GLY A 223 -15.15 -11.46 -0.83
CA GLY A 223 -14.99 -10.37 0.15
C GLY A 223 -13.77 -10.51 1.06
N LYS A 224 -12.85 -11.43 0.78
CA LYS A 224 -11.57 -11.55 1.51
C LYS A 224 -10.54 -10.58 0.92
N LYS A 225 -9.60 -10.14 1.76
CA LYS A 225 -8.51 -9.26 1.31
C LYS A 225 -7.66 -9.94 0.23
N PHE A 226 -7.45 -9.24 -0.88
CA PHE A 226 -6.57 -9.68 -1.97
C PHE A 226 -5.16 -9.99 -1.48
N GLY A 227 -4.52 -11.00 -2.08
CA GLY A 227 -3.17 -11.42 -1.72
C GLY A 227 -3.08 -12.38 -0.54
N LYS A 228 -4.20 -13.04 -0.20
CA LYS A 228 -4.24 -14.15 0.75
C LYS A 228 -4.73 -15.42 0.06
N SER A 229 -3.99 -16.51 0.20
CA SER A 229 -4.37 -17.83 -0.28
C SER A 229 -4.45 -18.77 0.93
N GLU A 230 -5.58 -19.48 1.09
CA GLU A 230 -5.81 -20.45 2.20
C GLU A 230 -5.47 -19.89 3.60
N GLY A 231 -5.70 -18.58 3.82
CA GLY A 231 -5.38 -17.90 5.07
C GLY A 231 -3.94 -17.38 5.17
N ASN A 232 -3.04 -17.74 4.25
CA ASN A 232 -1.66 -17.29 4.22
C ASN A 232 -1.47 -16.07 3.31
N ALA A 233 -0.55 -15.17 3.69
CA ALA A 233 -0.16 -14.05 2.84
C ALA A 233 0.70 -14.54 1.67
N LEU A 234 0.45 -13.99 0.46
CA LEU A 234 1.34 -14.14 -0.68
C LEU A 234 2.44 -13.09 -0.60
N TRP A 235 3.65 -13.54 -0.30
CA TRP A 235 4.79 -12.68 -0.07
C TRP A 235 5.41 -12.18 -1.38
N LEU A 236 5.93 -10.97 -1.37
CA LEU A 236 6.70 -10.43 -2.50
C LEU A 236 8.08 -11.09 -2.62
N ASP A 237 8.61 -11.59 -1.50
CA ASP A 237 9.82 -12.40 -1.48
C ASP A 237 9.57 -13.74 -2.18
N LYS A 238 10.41 -14.05 -3.19
CA LYS A 238 10.30 -15.28 -3.99
C LYS A 238 10.65 -16.56 -3.22
N ASP A 239 11.44 -16.43 -2.15
CA ASP A 239 11.83 -17.58 -1.30
C ASP A 239 10.69 -17.95 -0.34
N LYS A 240 9.75 -17.03 -0.08
CA LYS A 240 8.55 -17.28 0.73
C LYS A 240 7.33 -17.65 -0.10
N THR A 241 7.19 -17.06 -1.27
CA THR A 241 6.14 -17.38 -2.25
C THR A 241 6.78 -17.49 -3.62
N SER A 242 6.86 -18.70 -4.17
CA SER A 242 7.46 -18.91 -5.49
C SER A 242 6.72 -18.15 -6.59
N SER A 243 7.40 -17.86 -7.69
CA SER A 243 6.79 -17.22 -8.87
C SER A 243 5.68 -18.08 -9.46
N TYR A 244 5.80 -19.41 -9.37
CA TYR A 244 4.75 -20.34 -9.75
C TYR A 244 3.49 -20.22 -8.87
N ALA A 245 3.65 -20.17 -7.54
CA ALA A 245 2.51 -20.00 -6.63
C ALA A 245 1.79 -18.66 -6.85
N LEU A 246 2.56 -17.60 -7.09
CA LEU A 246 2.00 -16.29 -7.42
C LEU A 246 1.28 -16.31 -8.77
N TYR A 247 1.84 -16.96 -9.78
CA TYR A 247 1.22 -17.16 -11.09
C TYR A 247 -0.11 -17.93 -10.96
N GLN A 248 -0.12 -19.04 -10.22
CA GLN A 248 -1.33 -19.83 -10.00
C GLN A 248 -2.44 -19.02 -9.31
N TYR A 249 -2.10 -18.22 -8.34
CA TYR A 249 -3.07 -17.32 -7.70
C TYR A 249 -3.68 -16.34 -8.69
N LEU A 250 -2.85 -15.71 -9.53
CA LEU A 250 -3.28 -14.67 -10.47
C LEU A 250 -4.05 -15.24 -11.66
N ILE A 251 -3.61 -16.37 -12.22
CA ILE A 251 -4.30 -17.01 -13.35
C ILE A 251 -5.67 -17.55 -12.96
N ASN A 252 -5.89 -17.89 -11.68
CA ASN A 252 -7.15 -18.34 -11.14
C ASN A 252 -8.07 -17.20 -10.63
N THR A 253 -7.72 -15.95 -10.92
CA THR A 253 -8.57 -14.80 -10.60
C THR A 253 -9.95 -14.96 -11.25
N ASP A 254 -10.99 -14.65 -10.49
CA ASP A 254 -12.38 -14.65 -10.96
C ASP A 254 -12.58 -13.61 -12.08
N ASP A 255 -13.33 -13.99 -13.13
CA ASP A 255 -13.64 -13.10 -14.24
C ASP A 255 -14.36 -11.81 -13.80
N ALA A 256 -15.16 -11.89 -12.73
CA ALA A 256 -15.82 -10.73 -12.15
C ALA A 256 -14.85 -9.71 -11.54
N LYS A 257 -13.61 -10.11 -11.22
CA LYS A 257 -12.60 -9.27 -10.55
C LYS A 257 -11.43 -8.86 -11.45
N VAL A 258 -11.19 -9.56 -12.52
CA VAL A 258 -9.98 -9.36 -13.32
C VAL A 258 -9.85 -7.94 -13.90
N LEU A 259 -10.97 -7.31 -14.30
CA LEU A 259 -10.96 -5.92 -14.77
C LEU A 259 -10.51 -4.95 -13.66
N GLU A 260 -11.05 -5.11 -12.44
CA GLU A 260 -10.66 -4.30 -11.29
C GLU A 260 -9.15 -4.45 -11.04
N TYR A 261 -8.65 -5.68 -11.06
CA TYR A 261 -7.24 -5.96 -10.81
C TYR A 261 -6.31 -5.44 -11.91
N LEU A 262 -6.70 -5.54 -13.18
CA LEU A 262 -5.95 -4.92 -14.28
C LEU A 262 -5.83 -3.40 -14.10
N LYS A 263 -6.90 -2.74 -13.70
CA LYS A 263 -6.89 -1.29 -13.42
C LYS A 263 -5.96 -0.91 -12.28
N VAL A 264 -5.98 -1.68 -11.19
CA VAL A 264 -5.21 -1.38 -9.97
C VAL A 264 -3.73 -1.74 -10.14
N PHE A 265 -3.45 -2.98 -10.56
CA PHE A 265 -2.12 -3.58 -10.45
C PHE A 265 -1.24 -3.44 -11.69
N THR A 266 -1.75 -2.94 -12.81
CA THR A 266 -0.96 -2.85 -14.04
C THR A 266 -0.68 -1.41 -14.45
N PHE A 267 0.39 -1.20 -15.22
CA PHE A 267 0.71 0.07 -15.87
C PHE A 267 0.18 0.16 -17.30
N LEU A 268 -0.65 -0.78 -17.73
CA LEU A 268 -1.34 -0.73 -19.01
C LEU A 268 -2.21 0.53 -19.08
N THR A 269 -2.29 1.14 -20.25
CA THR A 269 -3.19 2.26 -20.50
C THR A 269 -4.65 1.82 -20.42
N PRO A 270 -5.60 2.75 -20.19
CA PRO A 270 -7.03 2.42 -20.24
C PRO A 270 -7.45 1.72 -21.53
N GLU A 271 -6.90 2.14 -22.69
CA GLU A 271 -7.16 1.54 -23.99
C GLU A 271 -6.66 0.10 -24.06
N GLU A 272 -5.44 -0.18 -23.59
CA GLU A 272 -4.89 -1.54 -23.54
C GLU A 272 -5.69 -2.45 -22.62
N ILE A 273 -6.14 -1.97 -21.46
CA ILE A 273 -7.00 -2.73 -20.55
C ILE A 273 -8.32 -3.09 -21.21
N LEU A 274 -8.95 -2.14 -21.90
CA LEU A 274 -10.22 -2.38 -22.60
C LEU A 274 -10.06 -3.35 -23.76
N ASP A 275 -8.95 -3.30 -24.52
CA ASP A 275 -8.64 -4.28 -25.57
C ASP A 275 -8.46 -5.69 -25.01
N VAL A 276 -7.68 -5.81 -23.91
CA VAL A 276 -7.52 -7.10 -23.20
C VAL A 276 -8.87 -7.67 -22.78
N MET A 277 -9.74 -6.84 -22.22
CA MET A 277 -11.07 -7.28 -21.78
C MET A 277 -11.99 -7.63 -22.94
N ASP A 278 -11.95 -6.90 -24.07
CA ASP A 278 -12.73 -7.24 -25.26
C ASP A 278 -12.34 -8.61 -25.82
N ARG A 279 -11.05 -8.89 -25.88
CA ARG A 279 -10.50 -10.20 -26.30
C ARG A 279 -10.87 -11.30 -25.31
N HIS A 280 -10.73 -11.04 -24.02
CA HIS A 280 -11.08 -11.99 -22.97
C HIS A 280 -12.59 -12.35 -23.01
N ASN A 281 -13.47 -11.37 -23.19
CA ASN A 281 -14.91 -11.58 -23.24
C ASN A 281 -15.37 -12.40 -24.46
N LYS A 282 -14.60 -12.36 -25.56
CA LYS A 282 -14.88 -13.20 -26.74
C LYS A 282 -14.49 -14.65 -26.53
N GLU A 283 -13.43 -14.91 -25.80
CA GLU A 283 -12.89 -16.23 -25.55
C GLU A 283 -12.46 -16.40 -24.07
N PRO A 284 -13.41 -16.42 -23.09
CA PRO A 284 -13.08 -16.41 -21.68
C PRO A 284 -12.25 -17.63 -21.23
N HIS A 285 -12.44 -18.77 -21.89
CA HIS A 285 -11.71 -20.02 -21.60
C HIS A 285 -10.20 -19.90 -21.84
N LEU A 286 -9.74 -18.95 -22.66
CA LEU A 286 -8.31 -18.67 -22.87
C LEU A 286 -7.68 -17.85 -21.76
N ARG A 287 -8.47 -17.33 -20.83
CA ARG A 287 -8.01 -16.58 -19.65
C ARG A 287 -7.04 -15.44 -19.97
N ILE A 288 -7.25 -14.77 -21.10
CA ILE A 288 -6.37 -13.70 -21.64
C ILE A 288 -6.15 -12.57 -20.62
N ALA A 289 -7.20 -12.17 -19.91
CA ALA A 289 -7.13 -11.09 -18.92
C ALA A 289 -6.30 -11.50 -17.70
N GLN A 290 -6.49 -12.71 -17.18
CA GLN A 290 -5.73 -13.24 -16.05
C GLN A 290 -4.26 -13.48 -16.41
N GLU A 291 -3.98 -13.98 -17.60
CA GLU A 291 -2.62 -14.16 -18.11
C GLU A 291 -1.89 -12.80 -18.21
N THR A 292 -2.59 -11.78 -18.74
CA THR A 292 -2.07 -10.40 -18.81
C THR A 292 -1.79 -9.84 -17.41
N LEU A 293 -2.70 -10.07 -16.47
CA LEU A 293 -2.56 -9.66 -15.07
C LEU A 293 -1.32 -10.31 -14.42
N ALA A 294 -1.21 -11.64 -14.57
CA ALA A 294 -0.07 -12.41 -14.04
C ALA A 294 1.26 -11.94 -14.64
N LYS A 295 1.30 -11.75 -15.96
CA LYS A 295 2.48 -11.22 -16.65
C LYS A 295 2.89 -9.86 -16.09
N CYS A 296 1.96 -8.92 -16.00
CA CYS A 296 2.26 -7.57 -15.54
C CYS A 296 2.77 -7.55 -14.09
N ILE A 297 2.12 -8.26 -13.18
CA ILE A 297 2.49 -8.27 -11.76
C ILE A 297 3.84 -8.96 -11.54
N ILE A 298 4.04 -10.17 -12.10
CA ILE A 298 5.26 -10.93 -11.87
C ILE A 298 6.45 -10.24 -12.53
N THR A 299 6.27 -9.69 -13.73
CA THR A 299 7.34 -8.96 -14.42
C THR A 299 7.74 -7.70 -13.64
N ASP A 300 6.80 -6.93 -13.11
CA ASP A 300 7.10 -5.73 -12.32
C ASP A 300 7.83 -6.07 -11.00
N LEU A 301 7.48 -7.18 -10.36
CA LEU A 301 8.04 -7.60 -9.08
C LEU A 301 9.36 -8.37 -9.21
N ARG A 302 9.53 -9.19 -10.25
CA ARG A 302 10.58 -10.23 -10.31
C ARG A 302 11.27 -10.35 -11.66
N GLY A 303 10.83 -9.60 -12.67
CA GLY A 303 11.34 -9.65 -14.03
C GLY A 303 10.63 -10.65 -14.93
N GLU A 304 10.81 -10.49 -16.25
CA GLU A 304 10.15 -11.28 -17.29
C GLU A 304 10.59 -12.76 -17.29
N GLU A 305 11.83 -13.04 -16.89
CA GLU A 305 12.36 -14.40 -16.79
C GLU A 305 11.58 -15.25 -15.75
N GLU A 306 11.28 -14.66 -14.59
CA GLU A 306 10.52 -15.34 -13.54
C GLU A 306 9.05 -15.58 -13.94
N TYR A 307 8.44 -14.65 -14.69
CA TYR A 307 7.11 -14.87 -15.27
C TYR A 307 7.14 -16.03 -16.26
N THR A 308 8.11 -16.05 -17.20
CA THR A 308 8.23 -17.11 -18.21
C THR A 308 8.40 -18.48 -17.58
N LYS A 309 9.29 -18.61 -16.58
CA LYS A 309 9.49 -19.85 -15.83
C LYS A 309 8.19 -20.32 -15.15
N ALA A 310 7.48 -19.41 -14.47
CA ALA A 310 6.25 -19.76 -13.76
C ALA A 310 5.15 -20.25 -14.70
N ARG A 311 4.98 -19.58 -15.84
CA ARG A 311 4.03 -19.97 -16.89
C ARG A 311 4.38 -21.33 -17.49
N ASP A 312 5.64 -21.54 -17.86
CA ASP A 312 6.07 -22.79 -18.50
C ASP A 312 5.92 -24.01 -17.57
N ILE A 313 6.22 -23.84 -16.27
CA ILE A 313 5.95 -24.88 -15.24
C ILE A 313 4.45 -25.17 -15.18
N SER A 314 3.59 -24.15 -15.21
CA SER A 314 2.14 -24.31 -15.20
C SER A 314 1.67 -25.11 -16.41
N CYS A 315 2.15 -24.80 -17.62
CA CYS A 315 1.82 -25.52 -18.83
C CYS A 315 2.25 -27.00 -18.79
N LEU A 316 3.45 -27.28 -18.26
CA LEU A 316 3.97 -28.64 -18.15
C LEU A 316 3.12 -29.50 -17.19
N LEU A 317 2.71 -28.97 -16.06
CA LEU A 317 1.89 -29.70 -15.09
C LEU A 317 0.49 -30.00 -15.64
N TYR A 318 -0.15 -29.06 -16.33
CA TYR A 318 -1.44 -29.31 -16.99
C TYR A 318 -1.38 -30.37 -18.10
N THR A 319 -0.25 -30.47 -18.82
CA THR A 319 -0.08 -31.49 -19.87
C THR A 319 0.26 -32.88 -19.30
N SER A 320 0.95 -32.98 -18.15
CA SER A 320 1.24 -34.25 -17.51
C SER A 320 -0.01 -34.87 -16.87
N ASP A 321 -0.82 -34.05 -16.15
CA ASP A 321 -2.07 -34.53 -15.55
C ASP A 321 -3.08 -35.00 -16.62
N ALA A 322 -3.12 -34.34 -17.79
CA ALA A 322 -3.96 -34.78 -18.92
C ALA A 322 -3.45 -36.06 -19.60
N ALA A 323 -2.16 -36.40 -19.43
CA ALA A 323 -1.59 -37.66 -19.98
C ALA A 323 -1.78 -38.85 -19.05
N ASP A 324 -1.91 -38.63 -17.75
CA ASP A 324 -2.16 -39.68 -16.76
C ASP A 324 -3.67 -40.10 -16.68
N ASP A 325 -4.57 -39.24 -17.21
CA ASP A 325 -6.02 -39.51 -17.29
C ASP A 325 -6.47 -40.23 -18.59
N MET A 326 -5.55 -40.62 -19.49
CA MET A 326 -5.82 -41.41 -20.70
C MET A 326 -5.26 -42.84 -20.60
#